data_d4785c5140695310d7a3151f3fbe3dfc
#
_entry.id   d4785c5140695310d7a3151f3fbe3dfc
#
_cell.length_a   1.000
_cell.length_b   1.000
_cell.length_c   1.000
_cell.angle_alpha   90.00
_cell.angle_beta   90.00
_cell.angle_gamma   90.00
#
_symmetry.space_group_name_H-M   'P 1'
#
loop_
_entity.id
_entity.type
_entity.pdbx_description
1 polymer ?
#
loop_
_entity_poly.entity_id
_entity_poly.type
_entity_poly.pdbx_seq_one_letter_code
_entity_poly.pdbx_strand_id
1 'polypeptide(L)'
;MKKDKIRDSIIVALKEMPIVQIACKKVGVGRTTYYRWRENKKFAKEADVAIAEGEAFITDMSESQLISLIRDRNFQALQLWLRHHHPKYSNKIEIDSRLTYSDEELTPEQMALVKAALRLASFDKKP
;
A
#
# COMPACT_ATOMS: atom_id res chain seq x y z
N MET A 1 12.98 33.75 -1.37
CA MET A 1 12.22 34.11 -0.18
C MET A 1 12.13 32.92 0.76
N LYS A 2 12.00 33.19 2.06
CA LYS A 2 12.02 32.15 3.08
C LYS A 2 10.94 31.09 2.89
N LYS A 3 9.70 31.50 2.52
CA LYS A 3 8.59 30.56 2.33
C LYS A 3 8.86 29.58 1.20
N ASP A 4 9.43 30.05 0.10
CA ASP A 4 9.72 29.17 -1.04
C ASP A 4 10.84 28.19 -0.72
N LYS A 5 11.86 28.63 0.00
CA LYS A 5 12.95 27.76 0.45
C LYS A 5 12.45 26.70 1.40
N ILE A 6 11.53 27.05 2.30
CA ILE A 6 10.94 26.10 3.24
C ILE A 6 10.09 25.07 2.49
N ARG A 7 9.30 25.52 1.51
CA ARG A 7 8.52 24.61 0.66
C ARG A 7 9.41 23.64 -0.09
N ASP A 8 10.49 24.16 -0.67
CA ASP A 8 11.47 23.31 -1.36
C ASP A 8 12.14 22.33 -0.40
N SER A 9 12.42 22.76 0.81
CA SER A 9 13.00 21.88 1.84
C SER A 9 12.04 20.77 2.23
N ILE A 10 10.75 21.07 2.31
CA ILE A 10 9.72 20.05 2.59
C ILE A 10 9.67 19.02 1.45
N ILE A 11 9.73 19.46 0.21
CA ILE A 11 9.73 18.55 -0.94
C ILE A 11 10.94 17.62 -0.89
N VAL A 12 12.11 18.15 -0.62
CA VAL A 12 13.34 17.34 -0.47
C VAL A 12 13.20 16.36 0.69
N ALA A 13 12.67 16.81 1.82
CA ALA A 13 12.48 15.95 2.99
C ALA A 13 11.50 14.82 2.70
N LEU A 14 10.43 15.07 1.93
CA LEU A 14 9.47 14.04 1.55
C LEU A 14 10.07 12.99 0.63
N LYS A 15 11.00 13.39 -0.25
CA LYS A 15 11.72 12.43 -1.09
C LYS A 15 12.59 11.49 -0.26
N GLU A 16 13.19 12.00 0.80
CA GLU A 16 14.04 11.20 1.70
C GLU A 16 13.22 10.35 2.65
N MET A 17 12.15 10.94 3.20
CA MET A 17 11.27 10.28 4.17
C MET A 17 9.83 10.66 3.84
N PRO A 18 9.10 9.78 3.15
CA PRO A 18 7.75 10.09 2.64
C PRO A 18 6.67 10.00 3.72
N ILE A 19 6.93 10.56 4.87
CA ILE A 19 5.98 10.66 5.99
C ILE A 19 5.86 12.12 6.35
N VAL A 20 4.68 12.68 6.15
CA VAL A 20 4.42 14.11 6.30
C VAL A 20 4.85 14.63 7.67
N GLN A 21 4.48 13.93 8.73
CA GLN A 21 4.80 14.37 10.09
C GLN A 21 6.30 14.46 10.33
N ILE A 22 7.04 13.46 9.87
CA ILE A 22 8.49 13.41 10.03
C ILE A 22 9.17 14.48 9.19
N ALA A 23 8.73 14.64 7.94
CA ALA A 23 9.28 15.65 7.05
C ALA A 23 9.04 17.07 7.59
N CYS A 24 7.84 17.33 8.08
CA CYS A 24 7.49 18.61 8.69
C CYS A 24 8.34 18.90 9.93
N LYS A 25 8.52 17.89 10.77
CA LYS A 25 9.33 18.03 11.98
C LYS A 25 10.79 18.32 11.63
N LYS A 26 11.32 17.64 10.64
CA LYS A 26 12.71 17.83 10.19
C LYS A 26 12.97 19.24 9.69
N VAL A 27 12.00 19.81 8.97
CA VAL A 27 12.12 21.16 8.40
C VAL A 27 11.71 22.25 9.39
N GLY A 28 10.96 21.90 10.44
CA GLY A 28 10.50 22.86 11.43
C GLY A 28 9.20 23.53 11.04
N VAL A 29 8.33 22.83 10.32
CA VAL A 29 7.04 23.33 9.86
C VAL A 29 5.93 22.51 10.51
N GLY A 30 4.84 23.18 10.90
CA GLY A 30 3.68 22.49 11.45
C GLY A 30 2.89 21.78 10.37
N ARG A 31 2.23 20.67 10.74
CA ARG A 31 1.38 19.93 9.81
C ARG A 31 0.27 20.81 9.21
N THR A 32 -0.30 21.68 10.03
CA THR A 32 -1.35 22.60 9.58
C THR A 32 -0.86 23.49 8.46
N THR A 33 0.36 24.01 8.59
CA THR A 33 0.98 24.85 7.56
C THR A 33 1.20 24.05 6.27
N TYR A 34 1.68 22.82 6.40
CA TYR A 34 1.88 21.93 5.25
C TYR A 34 0.56 21.71 4.50
N TYR A 35 -0.51 21.37 5.20
CA TYR A 35 -1.81 21.11 4.56
C TYR A 35 -2.42 22.38 3.97
N ARG A 36 -2.11 23.53 4.55
CA ARG A 36 -2.49 24.81 3.96
C ARG A 36 -1.77 25.04 2.64
N TRP A 37 -0.49 24.70 2.55
CA TRP A 37 0.27 24.82 1.31
C TRP A 37 -0.30 23.88 0.24
N ARG A 38 -0.85 22.75 0.61
CA ARG A 38 -1.45 21.81 -0.32
C ARG A 38 -2.71 22.34 -1.01
N GLU A 39 -3.27 23.41 -0.52
CA GLU A 39 -4.37 24.09 -1.20
C GLU A 39 -3.92 24.65 -2.54
N ASN A 40 -2.64 24.96 -2.69
CA ASN A 40 -2.03 25.28 -3.96
C ASN A 40 -1.82 23.99 -4.75
N LYS A 41 -2.48 23.87 -5.90
CA LYS A 41 -2.45 22.66 -6.72
C LYS A 41 -1.05 22.28 -7.20
N LYS A 42 -0.23 23.27 -7.52
CA LYS A 42 1.15 23.03 -7.95
C LYS A 42 1.97 22.40 -6.84
N PHE A 43 1.89 22.96 -5.64
CA PHE A 43 2.59 22.41 -4.48
C PHE A 43 2.09 21.01 -4.14
N ALA A 44 0.78 20.79 -4.14
CA ALA A 44 0.19 19.48 -3.85
C ALA A 44 0.72 18.43 -4.82
N LYS A 45 0.82 18.77 -6.11
CA LYS A 45 1.34 17.85 -7.12
C LYS A 45 2.82 17.54 -6.88
N GLU A 46 3.62 18.56 -6.60
CA GLU A 46 5.04 18.37 -6.30
C GLU A 46 5.24 17.51 -5.05
N ALA A 47 4.43 17.73 -4.01
CA ALA A 47 4.48 16.95 -2.78
C ALA A 47 4.10 15.49 -3.04
N ASP A 48 3.05 15.25 -3.82
CA ASP A 48 2.61 13.89 -4.16
C ASP A 48 3.67 13.15 -4.96
N VAL A 49 4.33 13.81 -5.91
CA VAL A 49 5.43 13.21 -6.68
C VAL A 49 6.60 12.89 -5.76
N ALA A 50 6.95 13.80 -4.85
CA ALA A 50 8.04 13.58 -3.90
C ALA A 50 7.77 12.39 -2.97
N ILE A 51 6.54 12.29 -2.48
CA ILE A 51 6.12 11.17 -1.63
C ILE A 51 6.22 9.85 -2.40
N ALA A 52 5.73 9.84 -3.65
CA ALA A 52 5.77 8.64 -4.48
C ALA A 52 7.22 8.20 -4.75
N GLU A 53 8.11 9.15 -5.05
CA GLU A 53 9.53 8.85 -5.26
C GLU A 53 10.17 8.31 -3.98
N GLY A 54 9.87 8.91 -2.83
CA GLY A 54 10.38 8.44 -1.55
C GLY A 54 9.90 7.06 -1.19
N GLU A 55 8.62 6.77 -1.43
CA GLU A 55 8.05 5.45 -1.20
C GLU A 55 8.69 4.39 -2.09
N ALA A 56 8.89 4.72 -3.37
CA ALA A 56 9.55 3.81 -4.31
C ALA A 56 10.99 3.50 -3.87
N PHE A 57 11.72 4.50 -3.42
CA PHE A 57 13.08 4.31 -2.93
C PHE A 57 13.13 3.41 -1.70
N ILE A 58 12.22 3.64 -0.74
CA ILE A 58 12.16 2.82 0.47
C ILE A 58 11.75 1.38 0.13
N THR A 59 10.81 1.22 -0.80
CA THR A 59 10.40 -0.10 -1.27
C THR A 59 11.58 -0.86 -1.87
N ASP A 60 12.33 -0.21 -2.77
CA ASP A 60 13.50 -0.82 -3.40
C ASP A 60 14.57 -1.19 -2.36
N MET A 61 14.81 -0.30 -1.41
CA MET A 61 15.77 -0.55 -0.34
C MET A 61 15.31 -1.71 0.56
N SER A 62 14.02 -1.75 0.88
CA SER A 62 13.44 -2.80 1.69
C SER A 62 13.51 -4.16 1.00
N GLU A 63 13.25 -4.20 -0.30
CA GLU A 63 13.37 -5.42 -1.09
C GLU A 63 14.83 -5.91 -1.12
N SER A 64 15.78 -4.98 -1.24
CA SER A 64 17.20 -5.32 -1.19
C SER A 64 17.58 -5.94 0.16
N GLN A 65 17.09 -5.38 1.25
CA GLN A 65 17.32 -5.92 2.59
C GLN A 65 16.65 -7.28 2.76
N LEU A 66 15.46 -7.44 2.22
CA LEU A 66 14.76 -8.72 2.26
C LEU A 66 15.56 -9.80 1.55
N ILE A 67 16.12 -9.50 0.38
CA ILE A 67 16.96 -10.44 -0.38
C ILE A 67 18.20 -10.82 0.44
N SER A 68 18.81 -9.84 1.11
CA SER A 68 19.96 -10.10 1.99
C SER A 68 19.59 -11.06 3.13
N LEU A 69 18.44 -10.86 3.73
CA LEU A 69 17.96 -11.76 4.80
C LEU A 69 17.69 -13.17 4.28
N ILE A 70 17.17 -13.28 3.06
CA ILE A 70 16.96 -14.58 2.43
C ILE A 70 18.29 -15.32 2.24
N ARG A 71 19.33 -14.60 1.80
CA ARG A 71 20.68 -15.16 1.67
C ARG A 71 21.24 -15.61 3.00
N ASP A 72 20.87 -14.93 4.08
CA ASP A 72 21.28 -15.27 5.44
C ASP A 72 20.43 -16.40 6.05
N ARG A 73 19.60 -17.05 5.23
CA ARG A 73 18.76 -18.17 5.64
C ARG A 73 17.69 -17.78 6.67
N ASN A 74 17.21 -16.54 6.61
CA ASN A 74 16.12 -16.11 7.47
C ASN A 74 14.81 -16.70 6.94
N PHE A 75 14.19 -17.55 7.75
CA PHE A 75 12.98 -18.27 7.36
C PHE A 75 11.80 -17.31 7.12
N GLN A 76 11.64 -16.33 7.98
CA GLN A 76 10.55 -15.36 7.85
C GLN A 76 10.64 -14.57 6.55
N ALA A 77 11.86 -14.15 6.19
CA ALA A 77 12.09 -13.41 4.96
C ALA A 77 11.81 -14.28 3.73
N LEU A 78 12.26 -15.52 3.76
CA LEU A 78 12.02 -16.49 2.70
C LEU A 78 10.53 -16.75 2.52
N GLN A 79 9.82 -16.95 3.62
CA GLN A 79 8.38 -17.18 3.61
C GLN A 79 7.63 -15.98 3.06
N LEU A 80 8.03 -14.75 3.45
CA LEU A 80 7.41 -13.52 2.97
C LEU A 80 7.57 -13.38 1.46
N TRP A 81 8.77 -13.62 0.95
CA TRP A 81 9.04 -13.53 -0.49
C TRP A 81 8.21 -14.54 -1.27
N LEU A 82 8.21 -15.80 -0.84
CA LEU A 82 7.46 -16.86 -1.51
C LEU A 82 5.96 -16.59 -1.51
N ARG A 83 5.44 -16.07 -0.40
CA ARG A 83 4.02 -15.77 -0.27
C ARG A 83 3.57 -14.72 -1.28
N HIS A 84 4.41 -13.73 -1.55
CA HIS A 84 4.06 -12.65 -2.46
C HIS A 84 4.43 -12.90 -3.92
N HIS A 85 5.43 -13.75 -4.17
CA HIS A 85 5.96 -13.95 -5.53
C HIS A 85 5.67 -15.31 -6.12
N HIS A 86 5.26 -16.29 -5.32
CA HIS A 86 4.96 -17.63 -5.80
C HIS A 86 3.50 -17.98 -5.48
N PRO A 87 2.66 -18.20 -6.52
CA PRO A 87 1.22 -18.44 -6.30
C PRO A 87 0.93 -19.63 -5.38
N LYS A 88 1.77 -20.66 -5.40
CA LYS A 88 1.61 -21.85 -4.56
C LYS A 88 1.63 -21.53 -3.06
N TYR A 89 2.32 -20.47 -2.66
CA TYR A 89 2.47 -20.10 -1.25
C TYR A 89 1.66 -18.87 -0.87
N SER A 90 0.81 -18.40 -1.77
CA SER A 90 0.01 -17.20 -1.56
C SER A 90 -1.19 -17.48 -0.64
N ASN A 91 -1.46 -16.57 0.29
CA ASN A 91 -2.66 -16.63 1.14
C ASN A 91 -3.94 -16.57 0.31
N LYS A 92 -3.87 -15.92 -0.84
CA LYS A 92 -5.01 -15.80 -1.77
C LYS A 92 -5.46 -17.17 -2.28
N ILE A 93 -4.51 -18.08 -2.55
CA ILE A 93 -4.82 -19.44 -2.99
C ILE A 93 -5.55 -20.20 -1.88
N GLU A 94 -5.14 -20.04 -0.63
CA GLU A 94 -5.80 -20.68 0.50
C GLU A 94 -7.26 -20.23 0.61
N ILE A 95 -7.53 -18.94 0.44
CA ILE A 95 -8.88 -18.38 0.47
C ILE A 95 -9.71 -18.94 -0.67
N ASP A 96 -9.17 -18.97 -1.88
CA ASP A 96 -9.84 -19.52 -3.06
C ASP A 96 -10.15 -21.01 -2.87
N SER A 97 -9.21 -21.76 -2.31
CA SER A 97 -9.39 -23.17 -2.02
C SER A 97 -10.52 -23.41 -1.02
N ARG A 98 -10.60 -22.58 0.02
CA ARG A 98 -11.69 -22.66 1.01
C ARG A 98 -13.04 -22.37 0.36
N LEU A 99 -13.10 -21.36 -0.48
CA LEU A 99 -14.34 -21.00 -1.17
C LEU A 99 -14.77 -22.11 -2.12
N THR A 100 -13.86 -22.66 -2.89
CA THR A 100 -14.13 -23.77 -3.79
C THR A 100 -14.61 -25.01 -3.01
N TYR A 101 -13.96 -25.29 -1.89
CA TYR A 101 -14.30 -26.43 -1.04
C TYR A 101 -15.69 -26.26 -0.44
N SER A 102 -16.04 -25.05 -0.02
CA SER A 102 -17.36 -24.75 0.52
C SER A 102 -18.45 -24.94 -0.53
N ASP A 103 -18.18 -24.55 -1.77
CA ASP A 103 -19.15 -24.68 -2.85
C ASP A 103 -19.48 -26.15 -3.14
N GLU A 104 -18.52 -27.05 -3.01
CA GLU A 104 -18.73 -28.47 -3.24
C GLU A 104 -19.60 -29.12 -2.18
N GLU A 105 -19.61 -28.56 -0.97
CA GLU A 105 -20.34 -29.11 0.16
C GLU A 105 -21.72 -28.46 0.37
N LEU A 106 -22.05 -27.47 -0.42
CA LEU A 106 -23.30 -26.74 -0.23
C LEU A 106 -24.53 -27.55 -0.65
N THR A 107 -25.53 -27.55 0.22
CA THR A 107 -26.85 -28.09 -0.11
C THR A 107 -27.54 -27.17 -1.11
N PRO A 108 -28.59 -27.68 -1.83
CA PRO A 108 -29.35 -26.83 -2.75
C PRO A 108 -29.89 -25.57 -2.07
N GLU A 109 -30.31 -25.66 -0.82
CA GLU A 109 -30.81 -24.51 -0.06
C GLU A 109 -29.70 -23.50 0.21
N GLN A 110 -28.53 -24.00 0.60
CA GLN A 110 -27.35 -23.14 0.82
C GLN A 110 -26.89 -22.51 -0.47
N MET A 111 -26.94 -23.23 -1.58
CA MET A 111 -26.60 -22.67 -2.89
C MET A 111 -27.55 -21.56 -3.29
N ALA A 112 -28.83 -21.72 -2.98
CA ALA A 112 -29.82 -20.66 -3.24
C ALA A 112 -29.51 -19.40 -2.44
N LEU A 113 -29.10 -19.55 -1.17
CA LEU A 113 -28.69 -18.44 -0.33
C LEU A 113 -27.43 -17.75 -0.86
N VAL A 114 -26.44 -18.52 -1.28
CA VAL A 114 -25.20 -18.00 -1.85
C VAL A 114 -25.50 -17.24 -3.13
N LYS A 115 -26.35 -17.80 -4.00
CA LYS A 115 -26.75 -17.11 -5.24
C LYS A 115 -27.47 -15.82 -4.95
N ALA A 116 -28.36 -15.80 -3.96
CA ALA A 116 -29.06 -14.60 -3.55
C ALA A 116 -28.08 -13.53 -3.03
N ALA A 117 -27.12 -13.94 -2.21
CA ALA A 117 -26.10 -13.05 -1.66
C ALA A 117 -25.21 -12.48 -2.77
N LEU A 118 -24.81 -13.31 -3.73
CA LEU A 118 -24.01 -12.87 -4.87
C LEU A 118 -24.79 -11.91 -5.77
N ARG A 119 -26.08 -12.17 -5.94
CA ARG A 119 -26.94 -11.27 -6.71
C ARG A 119 -27.03 -9.90 -6.06
N LEU A 120 -27.18 -9.84 -4.74
CA LEU A 120 -27.20 -8.59 -3.99
C LEU A 120 -25.85 -7.89 -4.06
N ALA A 121 -24.76 -8.63 -3.93
CA ALA A 121 -23.41 -8.07 -4.01
C ALA A 121 -23.08 -7.53 -5.40
N SER A 122 -23.65 -8.14 -6.45
CA SER A 122 -23.43 -7.71 -7.82
C SER A 122 -24.51 -6.73 -8.33
N PHE A 123 -25.40 -6.33 -7.48
CA PHE A 123 -26.51 -5.42 -7.83
C PHE A 123 -26.00 -4.13 -8.44
N ASP A 124 -24.96 -3.56 -7.86
CA ASP A 124 -24.37 -2.30 -8.32
C ASP A 124 -23.68 -2.41 -9.68
N LYS A 125 -23.39 -3.64 -10.11
CA LYS A 125 -22.68 -3.90 -11.37
C LYS A 125 -23.61 -4.15 -12.55
N LYS A 126 -24.89 -4.32 -12.30
CA LYS A 126 -25.84 -4.51 -13.37
C LYS A 126 -26.29 -3.18 -13.93
N PRO A 127 -26.27 -3.01 -15.25
CA PRO A 127 -26.81 -1.81 -15.87
C PRO A 127 -28.31 -1.71 -15.64
#